data_93b4fdc439243f6ac200d57b5a8f1488
#
_entry.id   93b4fdc439243f6ac200d57b5a8f1488
#
_cell.length_a   1.000
_cell.length_b   1.000
_cell.length_c   1.000
_cell.angle_alpha   90.00
_cell.angle_beta   90.00
_cell.angle_gamma   90.00
#
_symmetry.space_group_name_H-M   'P 1'
#
loop_
_entity.id
_entity.type
_entity.pdbx_description
1 polymer ?
#
loop_
_entity_poly.entity_id
_entity_poly.type
_entity_poly.pdbx_seq_one_letter_code
_entity_poly.pdbx_strand_id
1 'polypeptide(L)'
;VGSIAIQIAKQVAGLTVIATASRAESQEWCKQQGADFVVNHQNLVEEVQQAGFQQVDFIVDFVDVNMYWDAMVTLIKPQGQIGSISDPVESVNLRALKGKSVSFHWELMFTRSMFQTEDMIRQHHILNQAATLFENGTITPTINQCLSGFSTENLKRAHGLLESGKSIGKIVIEY
;
A
#
# COMPACT_ATOMS: atom_id res chain seq x y z
N VAL A 1 -0.07 3.94 -3.94
CA VAL A 1 -0.76 3.62 -2.67
C VAL A 1 0.27 3.32 -1.60
N GLY A 2 1.18 2.35 -1.79
CA GLY A 2 2.16 1.91 -0.78
C GLY A 2 2.97 3.02 -0.13
N SER A 3 3.46 4.01 -0.87
CA SER A 3 4.26 5.12 -0.33
C SER A 3 3.53 5.90 0.77
N ILE A 4 2.25 6.22 0.55
CA ILE A 4 1.42 6.92 1.55
C ILE A 4 1.05 5.99 2.72
N ALA A 5 0.79 4.70 2.43
CA ALA A 5 0.48 3.72 3.46
C ALA A 5 1.64 3.53 4.45
N ILE A 6 2.88 3.49 3.97
CA ILE A 6 4.09 3.45 4.81
C ILE A 6 4.11 4.64 5.78
N GLN A 7 3.92 5.86 5.27
CA GLN A 7 3.93 7.07 6.11
C GLN A 7 2.81 7.06 7.14
N ILE A 8 1.58 6.70 6.75
CA ILE A 8 0.44 6.64 7.67
C ILE A 8 0.68 5.59 8.76
N ALA A 9 1.12 4.39 8.38
CA ALA A 9 1.42 3.32 9.33
C ALA A 9 2.52 3.74 10.32
N LYS A 10 3.57 4.41 9.85
CA LYS A 10 4.70 4.83 10.67
C LYS A 10 4.38 6.05 11.51
N GLN A 11 3.92 7.14 10.89
CA GLN A 11 3.84 8.46 11.52
C GLN A 11 2.52 8.68 12.27
N VAL A 12 1.44 8.07 11.80
CA VAL A 12 0.11 8.27 12.38
C VAL A 12 -0.25 7.12 13.32
N ALA A 13 -0.02 5.88 12.89
CA ALA A 13 -0.36 4.70 13.69
C ALA A 13 0.78 4.22 14.60
N GLY A 14 2.01 4.74 14.45
CA GLY A 14 3.16 4.38 15.30
C GLY A 14 3.62 2.92 15.15
N LEU A 15 3.35 2.29 14.01
CA LEU A 15 3.65 0.89 13.78
C LEU A 15 5.11 0.68 13.35
N THR A 16 5.63 -0.53 13.57
CA THR A 16 6.81 -1.02 12.86
C THR A 16 6.39 -1.45 11.46
N VAL A 17 7.01 -0.86 10.44
CA VAL A 17 6.62 -1.01 9.04
C VAL A 17 7.65 -1.85 8.28
N ILE A 18 7.21 -2.97 7.73
CA ILE A 18 7.94 -3.80 6.79
C ILE A 18 7.35 -3.53 5.40
N ALA A 19 8.10 -2.87 4.53
CA ALA A 19 7.70 -2.63 3.15
C ALA A 19 8.31 -3.67 2.20
N THR A 20 7.67 -3.91 1.07
CA THR A 20 8.16 -4.85 0.05
C THR A 20 8.66 -4.09 -1.18
N ALA A 21 9.88 -4.37 -1.61
CA ALA A 21 10.46 -3.82 -2.82
C ALA A 21 11.62 -4.71 -3.32
N SER A 22 11.71 -4.92 -4.65
CA SER A 22 12.75 -5.79 -5.25
C SER A 22 13.92 -5.03 -5.87
N ARG A 23 13.72 -3.76 -6.28
CA ARG A 23 14.76 -2.94 -6.93
C ARG A 23 15.41 -2.02 -5.90
N ALA A 24 16.72 -1.79 -5.99
CA ALA A 24 17.47 -0.92 -5.08
C ALA A 24 16.84 0.48 -4.92
N GLU A 25 16.41 1.09 -6.04
CA GLU A 25 15.77 2.40 -6.05
C GLU A 25 14.44 2.40 -5.29
N SER A 26 13.58 1.37 -5.48
CA SER A 26 12.32 1.27 -4.75
C SER A 26 12.52 0.91 -3.28
N GLN A 27 13.57 0.17 -2.94
CA GLN A 27 13.94 -0.11 -1.54
C GLN A 27 14.35 1.17 -0.82
N GLU A 28 15.18 1.99 -1.46
CA GLU A 28 15.59 3.28 -0.90
C GLU A 28 14.40 4.24 -0.75
N TRP A 29 13.51 4.27 -1.74
CA TRP A 29 12.26 5.03 -1.63
C TRP A 29 11.41 4.59 -0.45
N CYS A 30 11.22 3.29 -0.22
CA CYS A 30 10.46 2.79 0.94
C CYS A 30 11.07 3.25 2.27
N LYS A 31 12.41 3.25 2.39
CA LYS A 31 13.10 3.77 3.59
C LYS A 31 12.86 5.26 3.78
N GLN A 32 12.96 6.04 2.70
CA GLN A 32 12.67 7.48 2.72
C GLN A 32 11.22 7.79 3.12
N GLN A 33 10.27 6.90 2.79
CA GLN A 33 8.89 7.02 3.24
C GLN A 33 8.69 6.61 4.71
N GLY A 34 9.69 6.07 5.39
CA GLY A 34 9.65 5.72 6.80
C GLY A 34 9.48 4.23 7.11
N ALA A 35 9.71 3.34 6.13
CA ALA A 35 9.76 1.91 6.40
C ALA A 35 10.94 1.56 7.31
N ASP A 36 10.70 0.80 8.37
CA ASP A 36 11.75 0.32 9.28
C ASP A 36 12.56 -0.82 8.64
N PHE A 37 11.88 -1.66 7.87
CA PHE A 37 12.47 -2.77 7.13
C PHE A 37 11.97 -2.77 5.70
N VAL A 38 12.82 -3.20 4.78
CA VAL A 38 12.44 -3.39 3.37
C VAL A 38 12.92 -4.77 2.94
N VAL A 39 11.98 -5.58 2.46
CA VAL A 39 12.20 -6.99 2.08
C VAL A 39 11.86 -7.22 0.61
N ASN A 40 12.46 -8.24 0.00
CA ASN A 40 12.15 -8.61 -1.37
C ASN A 40 10.87 -9.47 -1.42
N HIS A 41 9.89 -9.03 -2.20
CA HIS A 41 8.63 -9.74 -2.33
C HIS A 41 8.73 -11.11 -3.04
N GLN A 42 9.83 -11.42 -3.72
CA GLN A 42 10.02 -12.71 -4.42
C GLN A 42 10.17 -13.88 -3.44
N ASN A 43 10.79 -13.64 -2.27
CA ASN A 43 10.96 -14.64 -1.20
C ASN A 43 10.40 -14.09 0.12
N LEU A 44 9.15 -13.58 0.06
CA LEU A 44 8.55 -12.74 1.10
C LEU A 44 8.61 -13.37 2.50
N VAL A 45 8.28 -14.65 2.63
CA VAL A 45 8.26 -15.32 3.95
C VAL A 45 9.67 -15.39 4.55
N GLU A 46 10.64 -15.83 3.77
CA GLU A 46 12.03 -15.97 4.23
C GLU A 46 12.64 -14.60 4.56
N GLU A 47 12.43 -13.61 3.73
CA GLU A 47 12.94 -12.25 3.93
C GLU A 47 12.37 -11.58 5.19
N VAL A 48 11.07 -11.74 5.46
CA VAL A 48 10.44 -11.24 6.69
C VAL A 48 11.01 -11.95 7.93
N GLN A 49 11.22 -13.26 7.83
CA GLN A 49 11.80 -14.04 8.93
C GLN A 49 13.27 -13.68 9.18
N GLN A 50 14.06 -13.46 8.14
CA GLN A 50 15.44 -12.97 8.24
C GLN A 50 15.54 -11.57 8.83
N ALA A 51 14.52 -10.72 8.58
CA ALA A 51 14.41 -9.42 9.25
C ALA A 51 14.03 -9.50 10.73
N GLY A 52 13.84 -10.70 11.28
CA GLY A 52 13.58 -10.96 12.69
C GLY A 52 12.10 -11.15 13.06
N PHE A 53 11.20 -11.22 12.08
CA PHE A 53 9.76 -11.32 12.30
C PHE A 53 9.25 -12.69 11.85
N GLN A 54 8.88 -13.54 12.80
CA GLN A 54 8.25 -14.83 12.46
C GLN A 54 6.84 -14.64 11.90
N GLN A 55 6.12 -13.66 12.40
CA GLN A 55 4.77 -13.29 12.01
C GLN A 55 4.54 -11.80 12.24
N VAL A 56 3.50 -11.24 11.60
CA VAL A 56 3.11 -9.84 11.70
C VAL A 56 1.65 -9.70 12.13
N ASP A 57 1.30 -8.57 12.74
CA ASP A 57 -0.04 -8.30 13.26
C ASP A 57 -1.01 -7.88 12.16
N PHE A 58 -0.52 -7.14 11.17
CA PHE A 58 -1.29 -6.59 10.07
C PHE A 58 -0.59 -6.82 8.74
N ILE A 59 -1.36 -7.14 7.72
CA ILE A 59 -0.89 -7.20 6.33
C ILE A 59 -1.82 -6.36 5.47
N VAL A 60 -1.26 -5.53 4.59
CA VAL A 60 -2.03 -4.82 3.56
C VAL A 60 -1.49 -5.16 2.18
N ASP A 61 -2.37 -5.69 1.34
CA ASP A 61 -2.09 -5.99 -0.05
C ASP A 61 -2.65 -4.91 -0.97
N PHE A 62 -1.76 -4.37 -1.82
CA PHE A 62 -2.07 -3.32 -2.79
C PHE A 62 -1.82 -3.74 -4.23
N VAL A 63 -1.44 -4.99 -4.47
CA VAL A 63 -0.91 -5.42 -5.77
C VAL A 63 -1.62 -6.64 -6.32
N ASP A 64 -1.58 -7.78 -5.62
CA ASP A 64 -2.11 -9.05 -6.13
C ASP A 64 -2.35 -10.03 -4.97
N VAL A 65 -3.60 -10.14 -4.56
CA VAL A 65 -4.02 -11.01 -3.47
C VAL A 65 -3.79 -12.50 -3.79
N ASN A 66 -3.89 -12.90 -5.06
CA ASN A 66 -3.67 -14.29 -5.44
C ASN A 66 -2.20 -14.67 -5.36
N MET A 67 -1.32 -13.82 -5.89
CA MET A 67 0.13 -14.05 -5.88
C MET A 67 0.69 -14.19 -4.46
N TYR A 68 0.20 -13.40 -3.51
CA TYR A 68 0.75 -13.35 -2.15
C TYR A 68 -0.08 -14.08 -1.11
N TRP A 69 -1.17 -14.78 -1.49
CA TRP A 69 -2.10 -15.40 -0.55
C TRP A 69 -1.42 -16.33 0.45
N ASP A 70 -0.62 -17.28 -0.02
CA ASP A 70 0.03 -18.27 0.82
C ASP A 70 1.07 -17.65 1.77
N ALA A 71 1.79 -16.63 1.29
CA ALA A 71 2.73 -15.86 2.11
C ALA A 71 1.98 -15.08 3.20
N MET A 72 0.86 -14.42 2.86
CA MET A 72 0.03 -13.71 3.84
C MET A 72 -0.53 -14.65 4.90
N VAL A 73 -1.07 -15.81 4.50
CA VAL A 73 -1.57 -16.83 5.44
C VAL A 73 -0.47 -17.34 6.38
N THR A 74 0.75 -17.49 5.86
CA THR A 74 1.90 -17.93 6.65
C THR A 74 2.33 -16.88 7.66
N LEU A 75 2.49 -15.63 7.21
CA LEU A 75 3.06 -14.54 7.98
C LEU A 75 2.10 -13.89 8.97
N ILE A 76 0.78 -13.96 8.74
CA ILE A 76 -0.16 -13.33 9.65
C ILE A 76 -0.23 -14.06 11.00
N LYS A 77 -0.20 -13.32 12.10
CA LYS A 77 -0.38 -13.86 13.46
C LYS A 77 -1.81 -14.37 13.67
N PRO A 78 -2.01 -15.29 14.64
CA PRO A 78 -3.34 -15.54 15.17
C PRO A 78 -4.03 -14.23 15.61
N GLN A 79 -5.31 -14.07 15.25
CA GLN A 79 -6.12 -12.87 15.49
C GLN A 79 -5.62 -11.61 14.75
N GLY A 80 -4.68 -11.75 13.81
CA GLY A 80 -4.22 -10.67 12.96
C GLY A 80 -5.26 -10.24 11.92
N GLN A 81 -4.93 -9.21 11.15
CA GLN A 81 -5.82 -8.65 10.14
C GLN A 81 -5.11 -8.52 8.80
N ILE A 82 -5.82 -8.89 7.74
CA ILE A 82 -5.38 -8.71 6.34
C ILE A 82 -6.36 -7.77 5.67
N GLY A 83 -5.85 -6.71 5.03
CA GLY A 83 -6.63 -5.81 4.18
C GLY A 83 -6.13 -5.90 2.75
N SER A 84 -7.03 -5.96 1.75
CA SER A 84 -6.67 -5.93 0.34
C SER A 84 -7.55 -4.98 -0.45
N ILE A 85 -6.92 -4.32 -1.43
CA ILE A 85 -7.58 -3.49 -2.45
C ILE A 85 -7.45 -4.08 -3.85
N SER A 86 -6.73 -5.20 -4.00
CA SER A 86 -6.54 -5.85 -5.30
C SER A 86 -7.70 -6.80 -5.60
N ASP A 87 -8.15 -6.81 -6.86
CA ASP A 87 -9.19 -7.72 -7.30
C ASP A 87 -8.62 -9.13 -7.49
N PRO A 88 -9.20 -10.16 -6.87
CA PRO A 88 -8.74 -11.52 -7.08
C PRO A 88 -9.14 -12.00 -8.48
N VAL A 89 -8.17 -12.55 -9.21
CA VAL A 89 -8.40 -13.17 -10.52
C VAL A 89 -9.00 -14.58 -10.33
N GLU A 90 -8.59 -15.24 -9.23
CA GLU A 90 -9.04 -16.58 -8.84
C GLU A 90 -9.57 -16.56 -7.40
N SER A 91 -10.35 -17.59 -7.04
CA SER A 91 -10.86 -17.73 -5.68
C SER A 91 -9.72 -17.98 -4.69
N VAL A 92 -9.74 -17.29 -3.55
CA VAL A 92 -8.80 -17.49 -2.44
C VAL A 92 -9.40 -18.41 -1.36
N ASN A 93 -8.57 -19.24 -0.73
CA ASN A 93 -9.01 -20.18 0.29
C ASN A 93 -9.14 -19.50 1.66
N LEU A 94 -10.25 -18.84 1.92
CA LEU A 94 -10.52 -18.20 3.22
C LEU A 94 -10.48 -19.17 4.40
N ARG A 95 -10.71 -20.48 4.18
CA ARG A 95 -10.63 -21.51 5.23
C ARG A 95 -9.23 -21.56 5.86
N ALA A 96 -8.18 -21.22 5.12
CA ALA A 96 -6.81 -21.18 5.62
C ALA A 96 -6.64 -20.20 6.78
N LEU A 97 -7.45 -19.15 6.86
CA LEU A 97 -7.41 -18.14 7.92
C LEU A 97 -8.13 -18.58 9.20
N LYS A 98 -9.04 -19.56 9.09
CA LYS A 98 -9.93 -19.98 10.19
C LYS A 98 -9.15 -20.44 11.44
N GLY A 99 -8.10 -21.25 11.25
CA GLY A 99 -7.30 -21.79 12.37
C GLY A 99 -6.59 -20.73 13.21
N LYS A 100 -6.31 -19.57 12.61
CA LYS A 100 -5.68 -18.43 13.27
C LYS A 100 -6.71 -17.34 13.69
N SER A 101 -8.00 -17.52 13.41
CA SER A 101 -9.05 -16.50 13.65
C SER A 101 -8.71 -15.14 13.03
N VAL A 102 -8.14 -15.12 11.83
CA VAL A 102 -7.72 -13.91 11.13
C VAL A 102 -8.92 -13.22 10.52
N SER A 103 -8.97 -11.89 10.63
CA SER A 103 -9.94 -11.06 9.91
C SER A 103 -9.39 -10.69 8.52
N PHE A 104 -10.23 -10.83 7.49
CA PHE A 104 -9.92 -10.38 6.14
C PHE A 104 -10.90 -9.28 5.73
N HIS A 105 -10.35 -8.16 5.23
CA HIS A 105 -11.11 -6.97 4.85
C HIS A 105 -10.83 -6.59 3.40
N TRP A 106 -11.90 -6.48 2.62
CA TRP A 106 -11.83 -5.79 1.33
C TRP A 106 -11.97 -4.28 1.54
N GLU A 107 -11.20 -3.50 0.81
CA GLU A 107 -11.39 -2.06 0.75
C GLU A 107 -11.56 -1.61 -0.70
N LEU A 108 -12.70 -1.01 -0.99
CA LEU A 108 -12.98 -0.33 -2.24
C LEU A 108 -13.36 1.12 -1.94
N MET A 109 -12.54 2.06 -2.39
CA MET A 109 -12.73 3.49 -2.11
C MET A 109 -14.10 4.04 -2.54
N PHE A 110 -14.76 3.39 -3.48
CA PHE A 110 -16.06 3.82 -4.00
C PHE A 110 -17.27 3.22 -3.27
N THR A 111 -17.08 2.28 -2.35
CA THR A 111 -18.19 1.59 -1.65
C THR A 111 -19.18 2.58 -1.04
N ARG A 112 -18.69 3.59 -0.31
CA ARG A 112 -19.56 4.58 0.33
C ARG A 112 -20.40 5.37 -0.66
N SER A 113 -19.82 5.83 -1.75
CA SER A 113 -20.54 6.60 -2.79
C SER A 113 -21.45 5.72 -3.65
N MET A 114 -21.00 4.51 -4.01
CA MET A 114 -21.78 3.57 -4.83
C MET A 114 -23.06 3.09 -4.12
N PHE A 115 -22.96 2.80 -2.84
CA PHE A 115 -24.08 2.29 -2.04
C PHE A 115 -24.77 3.36 -1.21
N GLN A 116 -24.33 4.62 -1.29
CA GLN A 116 -24.87 5.76 -0.53
C GLN A 116 -25.02 5.43 0.96
N THR A 117 -23.96 4.89 1.55
CA THR A 117 -23.95 4.46 2.94
C THR A 117 -24.19 5.65 3.90
N GLU A 118 -24.74 5.38 5.09
CA GLU A 118 -25.01 6.40 6.10
C GLU A 118 -23.76 7.20 6.50
N ASP A 119 -22.58 6.58 6.40
CA ASP A 119 -21.29 7.18 6.71
C ASP A 119 -20.55 7.77 5.50
N MET A 120 -21.24 8.05 4.38
CA MET A 120 -20.63 8.56 3.14
C MET A 120 -19.77 9.81 3.36
N ILE A 121 -20.17 10.68 4.30
CA ILE A 121 -19.40 11.87 4.69
C ILE A 121 -18.00 11.56 5.23
N ARG A 122 -17.76 10.35 5.66
CA ARG A 122 -16.49 9.94 6.24
C ARG A 122 -15.32 10.06 5.26
N GLN A 123 -15.56 9.90 3.97
CA GLN A 123 -14.54 10.10 2.93
C GLN A 123 -14.04 11.56 2.91
N HIS A 124 -14.94 12.53 3.05
CA HIS A 124 -14.58 13.95 3.21
C HIS A 124 -13.72 14.18 4.46
N HIS A 125 -14.11 13.60 5.59
CA HIS A 125 -13.35 13.75 6.85
C HIS A 125 -11.94 13.15 6.74
N ILE A 126 -11.80 11.98 6.12
CA ILE A 126 -10.51 11.32 5.88
C ILE A 126 -9.60 12.20 5.00
N LEU A 127 -10.14 12.77 3.91
CA LEU A 127 -9.36 13.64 3.02
C LEU A 127 -8.94 14.94 3.69
N ASN A 128 -9.80 15.56 4.51
CA ASN A 128 -9.44 16.75 5.27
C ASN A 128 -8.38 16.44 6.34
N GLN A 129 -8.49 15.30 7.01
CA GLN A 129 -7.45 14.86 7.93
C GLN A 129 -6.12 14.64 7.21
N ALA A 130 -6.13 14.02 6.02
CA ALA A 130 -4.94 13.86 5.20
C ALA A 130 -4.34 15.22 4.80
N ALA A 131 -5.16 16.20 4.40
CA ALA A 131 -4.69 17.54 4.09
C ALA A 131 -3.96 18.18 5.30
N THR A 132 -4.55 18.08 6.49
CA THR A 132 -3.91 18.57 7.73
C THR A 132 -2.57 17.87 8.02
N LEU A 133 -2.47 16.55 7.76
CA LEU A 133 -1.22 15.82 7.94
C LEU A 133 -0.13 16.25 6.94
N PHE A 134 -0.50 16.65 5.72
CA PHE A 134 0.42 17.27 4.77
C PHE A 134 0.83 18.68 5.19
N GLU A 135 -0.12 19.52 5.60
CA GLU A 135 0.14 20.92 6.01
C GLU A 135 1.07 21.02 7.21
N ASN A 136 0.95 20.12 8.17
CA ASN A 136 1.80 20.10 9.36
C ASN A 136 3.08 19.27 9.20
N GLY A 137 3.32 18.70 8.01
CA GLY A 137 4.53 17.95 7.70
C GLY A 137 4.61 16.55 8.32
N THR A 138 3.53 16.03 8.92
CA THR A 138 3.50 14.66 9.46
C THR A 138 3.66 13.62 8.35
N ILE A 139 3.06 13.87 7.19
CA ILE A 139 3.28 13.11 5.96
C ILE A 139 3.71 14.04 4.83
N THR A 140 4.43 13.52 3.86
CA THR A 140 4.96 14.28 2.73
C THR A 140 4.39 13.80 1.40
N PRO A 141 4.23 14.70 0.40
CA PRO A 141 3.81 14.30 -0.93
C PRO A 141 4.73 13.23 -1.53
N THR A 142 4.13 12.27 -2.21
CA THR A 142 4.86 11.16 -2.86
C THR A 142 5.19 11.46 -4.33
N ILE A 143 5.33 12.74 -4.68
CA ILE A 143 5.71 13.19 -6.03
C ILE A 143 7.18 12.83 -6.25
N ASN A 144 7.46 12.08 -7.32
CA ASN A 144 8.81 11.70 -7.70
C ASN A 144 9.22 12.27 -9.06
N GLN A 145 8.25 12.57 -9.91
CA GLN A 145 8.49 13.18 -11.23
C GLN A 145 7.50 14.32 -11.48
N CYS A 146 8.02 15.41 -12.00
CA CYS A 146 7.24 16.54 -12.47
C CYS A 146 7.56 16.80 -13.95
N LEU A 147 6.54 16.82 -14.79
CA LEU A 147 6.66 17.17 -16.21
C LEU A 147 6.13 18.59 -16.39
N SER A 148 6.97 19.50 -16.85
CA SER A 148 6.58 20.90 -17.06
C SER A 148 5.87 21.06 -18.40
N GLY A 149 4.71 21.70 -18.38
CA GLY A 149 3.85 22.00 -19.53
C GLY A 149 2.80 20.92 -19.82
N PHE A 150 1.53 21.32 -19.80
CA PHE A 150 0.41 20.45 -20.15
C PHE A 150 0.32 20.28 -21.66
N SER A 151 0.84 19.17 -22.17
CA SER A 151 0.88 18.85 -23.60
C SER A 151 0.54 17.39 -23.85
N THR A 152 0.12 17.07 -25.08
CA THR A 152 -0.13 15.69 -25.52
C THR A 152 1.12 14.83 -25.39
N GLU A 153 2.31 15.39 -25.63
CA GLU A 153 3.58 14.70 -25.50
C GLU A 153 3.86 14.29 -24.04
N ASN A 154 3.69 15.23 -23.10
CA ASN A 154 3.88 14.95 -21.68
C ASN A 154 2.83 13.96 -21.14
N LEU A 155 1.58 14.02 -21.63
CA LEU A 155 0.56 13.02 -21.29
C LEU A 155 0.99 11.62 -21.76
N LYS A 156 1.39 11.48 -23.03
CA LYS A 156 1.88 10.19 -23.56
C LYS A 156 3.09 9.67 -22.79
N ARG A 157 4.02 10.57 -22.45
CA ARG A 157 5.20 10.23 -21.65
C ARG A 157 4.82 9.73 -20.26
N ALA A 158 3.91 10.43 -19.57
CA ALA A 158 3.42 10.02 -18.24
C ALA A 158 2.74 8.65 -18.28
N HIS A 159 1.87 8.41 -19.28
CA HIS A 159 1.25 7.09 -19.48
C HIS A 159 2.29 6.00 -19.71
N GLY A 160 3.24 6.19 -20.61
CA GLY A 160 4.30 5.20 -20.86
C GLY A 160 5.15 4.90 -19.64
N LEU A 161 5.44 5.90 -18.80
CA LEU A 161 6.14 5.71 -17.53
C LEU A 161 5.31 4.84 -16.57
N LEU A 162 4.01 5.07 -16.44
CA LEU A 162 3.12 4.28 -15.58
C LEU A 162 2.96 2.85 -16.10
N GLU A 163 2.73 2.68 -17.40
CA GLU A 163 2.57 1.38 -18.07
C GLU A 163 3.84 0.51 -18.00
N SER A 164 5.01 1.14 -17.85
CA SER A 164 6.27 0.41 -17.67
C SER A 164 6.32 -0.46 -16.41
N GLY A 165 5.42 -0.22 -15.43
CA GLY A 165 5.41 -0.89 -14.12
C GLY A 165 6.62 -0.54 -13.23
N LYS A 166 7.47 0.42 -13.66
CA LYS A 166 8.70 0.79 -12.93
C LYS A 166 8.58 2.12 -12.18
N SER A 167 7.44 2.79 -12.27
CA SER A 167 7.22 4.09 -11.63
C SER A 167 7.31 3.98 -10.11
N ILE A 168 8.00 4.94 -9.50
CA ILE A 168 8.11 5.12 -8.07
C ILE A 168 7.42 6.45 -7.73
N GLY A 169 6.61 6.46 -6.68
CA GLY A 169 5.86 7.65 -6.27
C GLY A 169 4.80 8.07 -7.29
N LYS A 170 4.55 9.37 -7.38
CA LYS A 170 3.58 9.99 -8.29
C LYS A 170 4.27 10.80 -9.38
N ILE A 171 3.67 10.78 -10.56
CA ILE A 171 4.04 11.65 -11.69
C ILE A 171 2.99 12.75 -11.77
N VAL A 172 3.43 14.00 -11.79
CA VAL A 172 2.56 15.17 -11.97
C VAL A 172 2.93 15.91 -13.26
N ILE A 173 1.95 16.58 -13.87
CA ILE A 173 2.15 17.47 -15.00
C ILE A 173 1.73 18.86 -14.54
N GLU A 174 2.64 19.82 -14.57
CA GLU A 174 2.37 21.23 -14.27
C GLU A 174 1.78 21.94 -15.50
N TYR A 175 0.89 22.89 -15.24
CA TYR A 175 0.31 23.77 -16.28
C TYR A 175 1.29 24.87 -16.69
#